data_db481ab6b24aae356a9b03db90f7e1b5
#
_entry.id   db481ab6b24aae356a9b03db90f7e1b5
#
_cell.length_a   1.000
_cell.length_b   1.000
_cell.length_c   1.000
_cell.angle_alpha   90.00
_cell.angle_beta   90.00
_cell.angle_gamma   90.00
#
_symmetry.space_group_name_H-M   'P 1'
#
loop_
_entity.id
_entity.type
_entity.pdbx_description
1 polymer ?
#
loop_
_entity_poly.entity_id
_entity_poly.type
_entity_poly.pdbx_seq_one_letter_code
_entity_poly.pdbx_strand_id
1 'polypeptide(L)'
;YQADSATLYQRFAFVQSIVDSDDFRNAVHRVISMPVTAWSHHVEDMDIRRCRRIGSKQIRQIASRSGRINLPENHVLSSRLSSVPSRLTTEIKIDTVDTPENRFVKYVLKEFERFCGSLCLHIEKNQTDPLKRPHIYHQAKKLEMRFSEYLNHNVFREVLEPTSLPLNSPVLQRKEGYREILRVWLMYDLAAKLVWHVLDDSYHIGKRDVATLYEYWLFFKLLRL
;
A
#
# COMPACT_ATOMS: atom_id res chain seq x y z
N TYR A 1 5.44 -27.82 -0.85
CA TYR A 1 6.03 -27.63 0.49
C TYR A 1 4.87 -27.54 1.49
N GLN A 2 4.67 -28.56 2.30
CA GLN A 2 3.78 -28.50 3.46
C GLN A 2 4.60 -27.90 4.61
N ALA A 3 4.34 -26.64 4.93
CA ALA A 3 4.89 -26.05 6.15
C ALA A 3 4.35 -26.86 7.35
N ASP A 4 5.24 -27.24 8.27
CA ASP A 4 4.87 -27.95 9.49
C ASP A 4 3.84 -27.09 10.28
N SER A 5 2.78 -27.72 10.78
CA SER A 5 1.70 -27.05 11.53
C SER A 5 2.25 -26.25 12.71
N ALA A 6 3.25 -26.76 13.40
CA ALA A 6 3.89 -26.07 14.54
C ALA A 6 4.51 -24.72 14.10
N THR A 7 5.19 -24.71 12.94
CA THR A 7 5.78 -23.50 12.37
C THR A 7 4.72 -22.46 11.98
N LEU A 8 3.60 -22.89 11.39
CA LEU A 8 2.51 -21.98 11.04
C LEU A 8 1.87 -21.33 12.26
N TYR A 9 1.67 -22.10 13.33
CA TYR A 9 1.12 -21.56 14.58
C TYR A 9 2.07 -20.59 15.28
N GLN A 10 3.37 -20.85 15.25
CA GLN A 10 4.38 -19.93 15.77
C GLN A 10 4.41 -18.62 14.97
N ARG A 11 4.35 -18.72 13.63
CA ARG A 11 4.23 -17.56 12.74
C ARG A 11 2.98 -16.74 13.06
N PHE A 12 1.85 -17.40 13.25
CA PHE A 12 0.61 -16.71 13.59
C PHE A 12 0.68 -16.01 14.95
N ALA A 13 1.21 -16.67 15.99
CA ALA A 13 1.38 -16.05 17.30
C ALA A 13 2.24 -14.78 17.24
N PHE A 14 3.31 -14.81 16.44
CA PHE A 14 4.14 -13.64 16.20
C PHE A 14 3.36 -12.53 15.47
N VAL A 15 2.73 -12.85 14.33
CA VAL A 15 1.91 -11.87 13.57
C VAL A 15 0.83 -11.28 14.47
N GLN A 16 0.10 -12.09 15.22
CA GLN A 16 -0.92 -11.65 16.14
C GLN A 16 -0.36 -10.66 17.16
N SER A 17 0.81 -10.94 17.74
CA SER A 17 1.42 -10.07 18.76
C SER A 17 1.75 -8.66 18.26
N ILE A 18 2.11 -8.53 16.98
CA ILE A 18 2.49 -7.24 16.38
C ILE A 18 1.28 -6.48 15.80
N VAL A 19 0.30 -7.18 15.20
CA VAL A 19 -0.84 -6.54 14.53
C VAL A 19 -2.06 -6.32 15.44
N ASP A 20 -2.17 -7.06 16.54
CA ASP A 20 -3.25 -6.87 17.51
C ASP A 20 -2.90 -5.81 18.57
N SER A 21 -1.76 -5.13 18.43
CA SER A 21 -1.38 -3.99 19.26
C SER A 21 -2.26 -2.77 18.99
N ASP A 22 -2.52 -1.96 20.01
CA ASP A 22 -3.23 -0.70 19.86
C ASP A 22 -2.49 0.27 18.93
N ASP A 23 -1.16 0.25 18.99
CA ASP A 23 -0.31 1.09 18.15
C ASP A 23 -0.54 0.82 16.66
N PHE A 24 -0.60 -0.45 16.26
CA PHE A 24 -0.86 -0.81 14.87
C PHE A 24 -2.28 -0.44 14.43
N ARG A 25 -3.28 -0.71 15.28
CA ARG A 25 -4.68 -0.36 14.99
C ARG A 25 -4.85 1.16 14.82
N ASN A 26 -4.31 1.94 15.76
CA ASN A 26 -4.35 3.39 15.71
C ASN A 26 -3.59 3.93 14.48
N ALA A 27 -2.47 3.31 14.11
CA ALA A 27 -1.71 3.67 12.93
C ALA A 27 -2.54 3.50 11.63
N VAL A 28 -3.21 2.37 11.47
CA VAL A 28 -4.09 2.12 10.30
C VAL A 28 -5.24 3.13 10.26
N HIS A 29 -5.91 3.36 11.40
CA HIS A 29 -6.99 4.35 11.47
C HIS A 29 -6.50 5.77 11.14
N ARG A 30 -5.30 6.13 11.55
CA ARG A 30 -4.69 7.43 11.24
C ARG A 30 -4.39 7.58 9.75
N VAL A 31 -3.87 6.53 9.09
CA VAL A 31 -3.64 6.53 7.64
C VAL A 31 -4.96 6.65 6.88
N ILE A 32 -6.01 5.95 7.33
CA ILE A 32 -7.34 6.02 6.72
C ILE A 32 -7.94 7.43 6.86
N SER A 33 -7.79 8.05 8.03
CA SER A 33 -8.37 9.38 8.31
C SER A 33 -7.60 10.51 7.62
N MET A 34 -6.28 10.39 7.49
CA MET A 34 -5.38 11.41 6.95
C MET A 34 -4.37 10.80 5.97
N PRO A 35 -4.84 10.25 4.84
CA PRO A 35 -3.95 9.65 3.86
C PRO A 35 -3.01 10.69 3.25
N VAL A 36 -1.86 10.24 2.77
CA VAL A 36 -0.98 11.06 1.96
C VAL A 36 -1.61 11.23 0.59
N THR A 37 -1.68 12.48 0.12
CA THR A 37 -2.14 12.81 -1.22
C THR A 37 -0.99 13.32 -2.08
N ALA A 38 -1.11 13.13 -3.37
CA ALA A 38 -0.20 13.67 -4.38
C ALA A 38 -1.00 14.33 -5.50
N TRP A 39 -0.33 15.22 -6.23
CA TRP A 39 -0.91 15.81 -7.43
C TRP A 39 -0.71 14.85 -8.61
N SER A 40 -1.79 14.41 -9.21
CA SER A 40 -1.74 13.72 -10.50
C SER A 40 -2.13 14.68 -11.63
N HIS A 41 -1.52 14.49 -12.79
CA HIS A 41 -1.86 15.24 -13.99
C HIS A 41 -2.85 14.43 -14.81
N HIS A 42 -4.08 14.92 -14.88
CA HIS A 42 -5.11 14.34 -15.75
C HIS A 42 -5.23 15.18 -17.02
N VAL A 43 -5.19 14.51 -18.14
CA VAL A 43 -5.34 15.15 -19.46
C VAL A 43 -6.80 15.10 -19.85
N GLU A 44 -7.42 16.25 -19.98
CA GLU A 44 -8.83 16.37 -20.33
C GLU A 44 -9.02 17.27 -21.55
N ASP A 45 -9.97 16.89 -22.39
CA ASP A 45 -10.41 17.68 -23.53
C ASP A 45 -11.57 18.57 -23.09
N MET A 46 -11.34 19.87 -22.94
CA MET A 46 -12.35 20.79 -22.45
C MET A 46 -12.66 21.90 -23.48
N ASP A 47 -13.83 22.51 -23.35
CA ASP A 47 -14.22 23.68 -24.15
C ASP A 47 -13.19 24.82 -23.92
N ILE A 48 -12.78 25.47 -25.03
CA ILE A 48 -11.81 26.57 -24.99
C ILE A 48 -12.22 27.68 -24.01
N ARG A 49 -13.51 27.91 -23.82
CA ARG A 49 -14.07 28.93 -22.91
C ARG A 49 -13.80 28.61 -21.44
N ARG A 50 -13.57 27.34 -21.11
CA ARG A 50 -13.26 26.87 -19.75
C ARG A 50 -11.75 26.81 -19.49
N CYS A 51 -10.91 26.91 -20.52
CA CYS A 51 -9.47 26.88 -20.40
C CYS A 51 -8.96 28.14 -19.72
N ARG A 52 -8.57 28.02 -18.44
CA ARG A 52 -8.02 29.15 -17.67
C ARG A 52 -6.53 29.38 -17.89
N ARG A 53 -5.79 28.38 -18.36
CA ARG A 53 -4.36 28.44 -18.59
C ARG A 53 -4.04 27.97 -20.00
N ILE A 54 -3.41 28.83 -20.77
CA ILE A 54 -2.97 28.56 -22.14
C ILE A 54 -1.45 28.57 -22.13
N GLY A 55 -0.83 27.40 -22.26
CA GLY A 55 0.62 27.23 -22.40
C GLY A 55 1.03 26.92 -23.84
N SER A 56 2.30 26.66 -24.08
CA SER A 56 2.85 26.38 -25.40
C SER A 56 2.17 25.20 -26.13
N LYS A 57 1.73 24.16 -25.38
CA LYS A 57 1.00 23.02 -25.94
C LYS A 57 -0.36 23.46 -26.49
N GLN A 58 -1.12 24.27 -25.75
CA GLN A 58 -2.43 24.77 -26.13
C GLN A 58 -2.31 25.76 -27.30
N ILE A 59 -1.28 26.60 -27.35
CA ILE A 59 -1.04 27.51 -28.49
C ILE A 59 -0.83 26.71 -29.78
N ARG A 60 -0.06 25.63 -29.74
CA ARG A 60 0.12 24.74 -30.90
C ARG A 60 -1.21 24.09 -31.32
N GLN A 61 -2.04 23.67 -30.36
CA GLN A 61 -3.35 23.11 -30.67
C GLN A 61 -4.30 24.17 -31.29
N ILE A 62 -4.25 25.40 -30.83
CA ILE A 62 -5.03 26.50 -31.43
C ILE A 62 -4.67 26.68 -32.91
N ALA A 63 -3.42 26.47 -33.27
CA ALA A 63 -2.98 26.61 -34.65
C ALA A 63 -3.33 25.38 -35.53
N SER A 64 -3.26 24.14 -34.97
CA SER A 64 -3.27 22.91 -35.76
C SER A 64 -4.56 22.07 -35.65
N ARG A 65 -5.41 22.31 -34.61
CA ARG A 65 -6.55 21.41 -34.33
C ARG A 65 -7.75 21.72 -35.21
N SER A 66 -8.45 20.66 -35.65
CA SER A 66 -9.73 20.71 -36.34
C SER A 66 -10.93 21.01 -35.40
N GLY A 67 -12.13 21.16 -35.91
CA GLY A 67 -13.30 21.46 -35.07
C GLY A 67 -13.33 22.93 -34.62
N ARG A 68 -13.10 23.85 -35.56
CA ARG A 68 -12.95 25.27 -35.30
C ARG A 68 -14.29 25.96 -35.24
N ILE A 69 -14.38 26.97 -34.38
CA ILE A 69 -15.51 27.90 -34.27
C ILE A 69 -15.02 29.30 -34.66
N ASN A 70 -15.85 30.05 -35.35
CA ASN A 70 -15.53 31.43 -35.71
C ASN A 70 -15.58 32.32 -34.46
N LEU A 71 -14.61 33.22 -34.35
CA LEU A 71 -14.62 34.21 -33.29
C LEU A 71 -15.62 35.30 -33.58
N PRO A 72 -16.40 35.80 -32.59
CA PRO A 72 -17.21 36.98 -32.73
C PRO A 72 -16.38 38.20 -33.12
N GLU A 73 -16.89 39.09 -33.94
CA GLU A 73 -16.20 40.31 -34.41
C GLU A 73 -15.69 41.20 -33.25
N ASN A 74 -16.43 41.22 -32.13
CA ASN A 74 -16.07 41.98 -30.93
C ASN A 74 -15.03 41.29 -30.02
N HIS A 75 -14.51 40.14 -30.42
CA HIS A 75 -13.54 39.43 -29.59
C HIS A 75 -12.15 40.04 -29.77
N VAL A 76 -11.38 40.22 -28.65
CA VAL A 76 -10.06 40.84 -28.63
C VAL A 76 -9.06 40.18 -29.60
N LEU A 77 -9.23 38.88 -29.87
CA LEU A 77 -8.37 38.14 -30.79
C LEU A 77 -8.87 38.10 -32.23
N SER A 78 -10.04 38.69 -32.56
CA SER A 78 -10.59 38.68 -33.91
C SER A 78 -9.71 39.34 -34.95
N SER A 79 -8.88 40.32 -34.54
CA SER A 79 -7.89 40.97 -35.39
C SER A 79 -6.69 40.09 -35.80
N ARG A 80 -6.45 38.97 -35.09
CA ARG A 80 -5.33 38.08 -35.32
C ARG A 80 -5.73 36.65 -35.71
N LEU A 81 -6.91 36.23 -35.32
CA LEU A 81 -7.41 34.86 -35.51
C LEU A 81 -8.89 34.94 -35.98
N SER A 82 -9.20 34.36 -37.12
CA SER A 82 -10.55 34.24 -37.61
C SER A 82 -11.37 33.17 -36.90
N SER A 83 -10.71 32.12 -36.44
CA SER A 83 -11.34 30.99 -35.77
C SER A 83 -10.42 30.32 -34.76
N VAL A 84 -10.99 29.64 -33.78
CA VAL A 84 -10.28 28.86 -32.76
C VAL A 84 -10.92 27.47 -32.64
N PRO A 85 -10.17 26.44 -32.19
CA PRO A 85 -10.78 25.14 -31.94
C PRO A 85 -11.78 25.23 -30.81
N SER A 86 -12.89 24.48 -30.91
CA SER A 86 -13.94 24.47 -29.90
C SER A 86 -13.48 23.83 -28.59
N ARG A 87 -12.53 22.88 -28.66
CA ARG A 87 -11.98 22.15 -27.51
C ARG A 87 -10.46 22.15 -27.52
N LEU A 88 -9.86 22.21 -26.35
CA LEU A 88 -8.42 22.10 -26.13
C LEU A 88 -8.12 21.01 -25.12
N THR A 89 -7.05 20.30 -25.36
CA THR A 89 -6.53 19.35 -24.39
C THR A 89 -5.71 20.09 -23.34
N THR A 90 -6.15 20.04 -22.10
CA THR A 90 -5.49 20.69 -20.97
C THR A 90 -5.10 19.66 -19.90
N GLU A 91 -4.04 19.97 -19.18
CA GLU A 91 -3.63 19.19 -18.01
C GLU A 91 -4.25 19.80 -16.76
N ILE A 92 -5.09 19.03 -16.08
CA ILE A 92 -5.68 19.41 -14.80
C ILE A 92 -4.93 18.68 -13.70
N LYS A 93 -4.60 19.39 -12.64
CA LYS A 93 -4.07 18.78 -11.42
C LYS A 93 -5.21 18.31 -10.56
N ILE A 94 -5.23 17.03 -10.25
CA ILE A 94 -6.22 16.40 -9.38
C ILE A 94 -5.49 15.80 -8.19
N ASP A 95 -6.02 16.00 -6.99
CA ASP A 95 -5.53 15.33 -5.80
C ASP A 95 -5.86 13.85 -5.89
N THR A 96 -4.86 13.01 -5.69
CA THR A 96 -5.02 11.56 -5.65
C THR A 96 -4.47 11.00 -4.36
N VAL A 97 -5.16 10.02 -3.81
CA VAL A 97 -4.68 9.18 -2.71
C VAL A 97 -3.81 8.03 -3.19
N ASP A 98 -3.70 7.82 -4.51
CA ASP A 98 -2.90 6.75 -5.08
C ASP A 98 -1.41 7.13 -5.09
N THR A 99 -0.78 7.05 -3.94
CA THR A 99 0.64 7.33 -3.71
C THR A 99 1.41 6.04 -3.44
N PRO A 100 2.74 6.01 -3.68
CA PRO A 100 3.56 4.84 -3.37
C PRO A 100 3.44 4.39 -1.91
N GLU A 101 3.29 5.34 -0.99
CA GLU A 101 3.15 5.07 0.44
C GLU A 101 1.80 4.41 0.78
N ASN A 102 0.70 4.89 0.20
CA ASN A 102 -0.61 4.28 0.41
C ASN A 102 -0.69 2.90 -0.26
N ARG A 103 -0.05 2.73 -1.42
CA ARG A 103 0.10 1.41 -2.06
C ARG A 103 0.87 0.43 -1.17
N PHE A 104 1.94 0.92 -0.50
CA PHE A 104 2.67 0.12 0.48
C PHE A 104 1.78 -0.32 1.64
N VAL A 105 1.02 0.60 2.25
CA VAL A 105 0.10 0.25 3.35
C VAL A 105 -0.93 -0.78 2.91
N LYS A 106 -1.56 -0.57 1.74
CA LYS A 106 -2.48 -1.55 1.15
C LYS A 106 -1.84 -2.92 0.97
N TYR A 107 -0.63 -2.97 0.46
CA TYR A 107 0.13 -4.20 0.28
C TYR A 107 0.36 -4.92 1.61
N VAL A 108 0.79 -4.22 2.65
CA VAL A 108 1.02 -4.79 3.99
C VAL A 108 -0.28 -5.38 4.56
N LEU A 109 -1.40 -4.67 4.47
CA LEU A 109 -2.70 -5.15 4.93
C LEU A 109 -3.14 -6.41 4.17
N LYS A 110 -2.94 -6.45 2.84
CA LYS A 110 -3.25 -7.63 2.01
C LYS A 110 -2.38 -8.84 2.34
N GLU A 111 -1.10 -8.63 2.63
CA GLU A 111 -0.20 -9.72 3.02
C GLU A 111 -0.65 -10.35 4.35
N PHE A 112 -1.04 -9.53 5.34
CA PHE A 112 -1.56 -10.04 6.60
C PHE A 112 -2.93 -10.72 6.44
N GLU A 113 -3.84 -10.15 5.64
CA GLU A 113 -5.12 -10.79 5.31
C GLU A 113 -4.91 -12.16 4.68
N ARG A 114 -4.05 -12.23 3.64
CA ARG A 114 -3.72 -13.47 2.92
C ARG A 114 -3.09 -14.52 3.84
N PHE A 115 -2.20 -14.10 4.73
CA PHE A 115 -1.58 -14.98 5.71
C PHE A 115 -2.61 -15.58 6.67
N CYS A 116 -3.51 -14.75 7.24
CA CYS A 116 -4.58 -15.22 8.13
C CYS A 116 -5.54 -16.16 7.40
N GLY A 117 -5.95 -15.83 6.17
CA GLY A 117 -6.82 -16.69 5.35
C GLY A 117 -6.17 -18.04 5.00
N SER A 118 -4.88 -18.03 4.65
CA SER A 118 -4.15 -19.27 4.36
C SER A 118 -4.06 -20.20 5.57
N LEU A 119 -3.88 -19.63 6.78
CA LEU A 119 -3.89 -20.37 8.02
C LEU A 119 -5.28 -20.97 8.33
N CYS A 120 -6.34 -20.21 8.13
CA CYS A 120 -7.71 -20.70 8.29
C CYS A 120 -7.97 -21.90 7.37
N LEU A 121 -7.60 -21.80 6.09
CA LEU A 121 -7.73 -22.88 5.12
C LEU A 121 -6.89 -24.11 5.48
N HIS A 122 -5.67 -23.90 6.00
CA HIS A 122 -4.82 -25.01 6.46
C HIS A 122 -5.46 -25.77 7.63
N ILE A 123 -6.00 -25.05 8.62
CA ILE A 123 -6.68 -25.65 9.78
C ILE A 123 -7.95 -26.41 9.35
N GLU A 124 -8.70 -25.88 8.37
CA GLU A 124 -9.91 -26.52 7.85
C GLU A 124 -9.60 -27.84 7.11
N LYS A 125 -8.54 -27.86 6.32
CA LYS A 125 -8.12 -29.05 5.55
C LYS A 125 -7.58 -30.16 6.45
N ASN A 126 -6.84 -29.81 7.50
CA ASN A 126 -6.16 -30.76 8.38
C ASN A 126 -7.01 -31.06 9.63
N GLN A 127 -8.17 -31.69 9.44
CA GLN A 127 -9.09 -31.99 10.55
C GLN A 127 -8.53 -32.95 11.61
N THR A 128 -7.52 -33.75 11.25
CA THR A 128 -6.86 -34.75 12.11
C THR A 128 -5.61 -34.22 12.80
N ASP A 129 -5.25 -32.93 12.65
CA ASP A 129 -4.07 -32.36 13.31
C ASP A 129 -4.27 -32.36 14.84
N PRO A 130 -3.41 -33.07 15.62
CA PRO A 130 -3.48 -33.07 17.08
C PRO A 130 -3.26 -31.70 17.70
N LEU A 131 -2.66 -30.76 16.94
CA LEU A 131 -2.45 -29.37 17.34
C LEU A 131 -3.63 -28.46 16.99
N LYS A 132 -4.75 -29.01 16.48
CA LYS A 132 -5.95 -28.24 16.14
C LYS A 132 -6.44 -27.49 17.38
N ARG A 133 -6.25 -26.17 17.35
CA ARG A 133 -6.69 -25.26 18.39
C ARG A 133 -7.83 -24.39 17.85
N PRO A 134 -9.10 -24.70 18.17
CA PRO A 134 -10.24 -23.90 17.70
C PRO A 134 -10.08 -22.41 17.97
N HIS A 135 -9.43 -22.07 19.07
CA HIS A 135 -9.11 -20.72 19.46
C HIS A 135 -8.23 -19.98 18.42
N ILE A 136 -7.20 -20.67 17.85
CA ILE A 136 -6.32 -20.06 16.84
C ILE A 136 -7.10 -19.78 15.55
N TYR A 137 -7.97 -20.69 15.15
CA TYR A 137 -8.85 -20.48 13.99
C TYR A 137 -9.72 -19.23 14.17
N HIS A 138 -10.41 -19.11 15.31
CA HIS A 138 -11.26 -17.96 15.59
C HIS A 138 -10.48 -16.64 15.63
N GLN A 139 -9.27 -16.65 16.20
CA GLN A 139 -8.42 -15.47 16.21
C GLN A 139 -7.92 -15.10 14.81
N ALA A 140 -7.47 -16.08 14.02
CA ALA A 140 -7.04 -15.84 12.65
C ALA A 140 -8.20 -15.30 11.79
N LYS A 141 -9.39 -15.88 11.93
CA LYS A 141 -10.59 -15.43 11.22
C LYS A 141 -11.00 -14.02 11.61
N LYS A 142 -10.92 -13.68 12.89
CA LYS A 142 -11.18 -12.33 13.38
C LYS A 142 -10.20 -11.30 12.79
N LEU A 143 -8.91 -11.63 12.72
CA LEU A 143 -7.91 -10.76 12.11
C LEU A 143 -8.12 -10.61 10.59
N GLU A 144 -8.39 -11.71 9.88
CA GLU A 144 -8.71 -11.69 8.46
C GLU A 144 -9.87 -10.74 8.16
N MET A 145 -10.99 -10.86 8.90
CA MET A 145 -12.14 -9.98 8.75
C MET A 145 -11.78 -8.52 8.99
N ARG A 146 -11.00 -8.22 10.04
CA ARG A 146 -10.54 -6.85 10.33
C ARG A 146 -9.71 -6.27 9.19
N PHE A 147 -8.77 -7.03 8.62
CA PHE A 147 -7.98 -6.57 7.48
C PHE A 147 -8.85 -6.34 6.25
N SER A 148 -9.82 -7.22 6.01
CA SER A 148 -10.79 -7.06 4.93
C SER A 148 -11.63 -5.78 5.10
N GLU A 149 -12.06 -5.45 6.32
CA GLU A 149 -12.74 -4.18 6.63
C GLU A 149 -11.86 -2.97 6.30
N TYR A 150 -10.59 -2.97 6.70
CA TYR A 150 -9.66 -1.89 6.37
C TYR A 150 -9.49 -1.74 4.86
N LEU A 151 -9.28 -2.84 4.14
CA LEU A 151 -9.08 -2.84 2.68
C LEU A 151 -10.33 -2.40 1.90
N ASN A 152 -11.51 -2.60 2.47
CA ASN A 152 -12.77 -2.15 1.87
C ASN A 152 -13.04 -0.65 2.05
N HIS A 153 -12.22 0.06 2.82
CA HIS A 153 -12.35 1.50 2.98
C HIS A 153 -12.07 2.24 1.67
N ASN A 154 -12.80 3.35 1.42
CA ASN A 154 -12.72 4.12 0.16
C ASN A 154 -11.29 4.49 -0.22
N VAL A 155 -10.46 4.89 0.74
CA VAL A 155 -9.05 5.23 0.51
C VAL A 155 -8.32 4.10 -0.22
N PHE A 156 -8.45 2.85 0.25
CA PHE A 156 -7.74 1.71 -0.34
C PHE A 156 -8.40 1.17 -1.61
N ARG A 157 -9.65 1.49 -1.88
CA ARG A 157 -10.30 1.14 -3.16
C ARG A 157 -9.71 1.94 -4.32
N GLU A 158 -9.35 3.19 -4.10
CA GLU A 158 -8.77 4.08 -5.12
C GLU A 158 -7.27 3.85 -5.33
N VAL A 159 -6.59 3.21 -4.37
CA VAL A 159 -5.15 2.96 -4.39
C VAL A 159 -4.84 1.69 -5.20
N LEU A 160 -3.90 1.77 -6.13
CA LEU A 160 -3.43 0.66 -6.96
C LEU A 160 -2.48 -0.27 -6.18
N GLU A 161 -2.08 -1.37 -6.82
CA GLU A 161 -1.03 -2.26 -6.29
C GLU A 161 0.34 -1.62 -6.46
N PRO A 162 1.28 -1.84 -5.50
CA PRO A 162 2.62 -1.32 -5.62
C PRO A 162 3.42 -2.08 -6.69
N THR A 163 4.13 -1.37 -7.54
CA THR A 163 5.11 -1.96 -8.47
C THR A 163 6.42 -2.29 -7.75
N SER A 164 6.77 -1.48 -6.73
CA SER A 164 7.94 -1.67 -5.86
C SER A 164 7.63 -1.12 -4.48
N LEU A 165 8.30 -1.64 -3.45
CA LEU A 165 8.11 -1.18 -2.08
C LEU A 165 8.99 0.05 -1.80
N PRO A 166 8.41 1.21 -1.47
CA PRO A 166 9.15 2.46 -1.28
C PRO A 166 9.75 2.57 0.15
N LEU A 167 10.52 1.56 0.59
CA LEU A 167 11.04 1.48 1.97
C LEU A 167 11.89 2.69 2.38
N ASN A 168 12.49 3.40 1.42
CA ASN A 168 13.30 4.59 1.64
C ASN A 168 12.49 5.90 1.66
N SER A 169 11.14 5.82 1.55
CA SER A 169 10.30 7.02 1.58
C SER A 169 10.41 7.75 2.92
N PRO A 170 10.71 9.06 2.93
CA PRO A 170 10.70 9.87 4.16
C PRO A 170 9.35 9.88 4.86
N VAL A 171 8.25 9.74 4.10
CA VAL A 171 6.90 9.66 4.64
C VAL A 171 6.72 8.40 5.45
N LEU A 172 7.11 7.24 4.90
CA LEU A 172 7.03 5.96 5.62
C LEU A 172 7.90 5.96 6.88
N GLN A 173 9.04 6.66 6.86
CA GLN A 173 9.97 6.68 7.98
C GLN A 173 9.59 7.65 9.10
N ARG A 174 8.89 8.76 8.78
CA ARG A 174 8.70 9.88 9.72
C ARG A 174 7.24 10.19 10.04
N LYS A 175 6.31 9.98 9.08
CA LYS A 175 4.91 10.34 9.29
C LYS A 175 4.24 9.33 10.20
N GLU A 176 3.56 9.82 11.22
CA GLU A 176 2.76 9.00 12.14
C GLU A 176 1.70 8.19 11.38
N GLY A 177 1.47 6.98 11.83
CA GLY A 177 0.65 5.98 11.16
C GLY A 177 1.48 5.16 10.15
N TYR A 178 2.18 5.81 9.25
CA TYR A 178 3.01 5.15 8.23
C TYR A 178 4.27 4.52 8.83
N ARG A 179 4.93 5.23 9.75
CA ARG A 179 6.13 4.74 10.45
C ARG A 179 5.85 3.48 11.27
N GLU A 180 4.74 3.44 11.98
CA GLU A 180 4.33 2.31 12.79
C GLU A 180 4.03 1.09 11.91
N ILE A 181 3.33 1.28 10.78
CA ILE A 181 3.05 0.22 9.80
C ILE A 181 4.34 -0.28 9.15
N LEU A 182 5.27 0.63 8.77
CA LEU A 182 6.58 0.24 8.25
C LEU A 182 7.36 -0.59 9.26
N ARG A 183 7.38 -0.19 10.54
CA ARG A 183 8.05 -0.94 11.61
C ARG A 183 7.48 -2.36 11.73
N VAL A 184 6.18 -2.50 11.78
CA VAL A 184 5.51 -3.81 11.84
C VAL A 184 5.85 -4.66 10.63
N TRP A 185 5.84 -4.07 9.44
CA TRP A 185 6.23 -4.77 8.21
C TRP A 185 7.69 -5.25 8.24
N LEU A 186 8.63 -4.39 8.66
CA LEU A 186 10.03 -4.77 8.76
C LEU A 186 10.27 -5.88 9.79
N MET A 187 9.57 -5.86 10.92
CA MET A 187 9.62 -6.94 11.91
C MET A 187 9.11 -8.26 11.32
N TYR A 188 8.01 -8.21 10.58
CA TYR A 188 7.44 -9.38 9.90
C TYR A 188 8.38 -9.93 8.81
N ASP A 189 8.88 -9.09 7.92
CA ASP A 189 9.79 -9.47 6.83
C ASP A 189 11.11 -10.04 7.37
N LEU A 190 11.65 -9.44 8.42
CA LEU A 190 12.85 -9.93 9.09
C LEU A 190 12.61 -11.29 9.75
N ALA A 191 11.51 -11.46 10.47
CA ALA A 191 11.15 -12.74 11.07
C ALA A 191 10.96 -13.82 9.99
N ALA A 192 10.34 -13.46 8.86
CA ALA A 192 10.20 -14.35 7.72
C ALA A 192 11.56 -14.83 7.20
N LYS A 193 12.49 -13.92 7.02
CA LYS A 193 13.85 -14.24 6.51
C LYS A 193 14.71 -15.03 7.49
N LEU A 194 14.63 -14.72 8.78
CA LEU A 194 15.53 -15.29 9.79
C LEU A 194 15.04 -16.64 10.34
N VAL A 195 13.75 -16.72 10.66
CA VAL A 195 13.21 -17.90 11.36
C VAL A 195 12.73 -18.94 10.38
N TRP A 196 12.17 -18.53 9.26
CA TRP A 196 11.46 -19.44 8.36
C TRP A 196 12.38 -20.08 7.32
N HIS A 197 13.49 -19.45 6.93
CA HIS A 197 14.55 -20.08 6.14
C HIS A 197 15.44 -21.03 6.97
N VAL A 198 15.61 -20.75 8.27
CA VAL A 198 16.41 -21.60 9.15
C VAL A 198 15.74 -22.93 9.44
N LEU A 199 14.42 -23.02 9.40
CA LEU A 199 13.68 -24.27 9.62
C LEU A 199 13.67 -25.21 8.40
N ASP A 200 13.86 -24.67 7.18
CA ASP A 200 14.04 -25.48 5.97
C ASP A 200 15.44 -26.14 5.91
N ASP A 201 16.44 -25.52 6.54
CA ASP A 201 17.82 -26.01 6.63
C ASP A 201 18.11 -26.83 7.92
N SER A 202 17.09 -27.34 8.60
CA SER A 202 17.20 -28.01 9.89
C SER A 202 18.11 -29.25 9.91
N TYR A 203 18.60 -29.72 8.76
CA TYR A 203 19.58 -30.80 8.67
C TYR A 203 21.05 -30.36 8.82
N HIS A 204 21.34 -29.06 8.77
CA HIS A 204 22.70 -28.51 8.87
C HIS A 204 22.96 -27.63 10.09
N ILE A 205 22.02 -27.51 11.04
CA ILE A 205 22.15 -26.58 12.19
C ILE A 205 22.61 -27.33 13.44
N GLY A 206 23.79 -27.94 13.35
CA GLY A 206 24.47 -28.46 14.55
C GLY A 206 25.31 -27.43 15.33
N LYS A 207 25.57 -26.25 14.79
CA LYS A 207 26.44 -25.25 15.43
C LYS A 207 26.16 -23.84 14.86
N ARG A 208 24.97 -23.29 14.96
CA ARG A 208 24.86 -21.85 14.80
C ARG A 208 25.00 -21.15 16.13
N ASP A 209 26.03 -20.34 16.15
CA ASP A 209 26.66 -19.62 17.21
C ASP A 209 25.63 -18.83 18.05
N VAL A 210 25.66 -19.01 19.36
CA VAL A 210 24.93 -18.23 20.36
C VAL A 210 25.14 -16.72 20.14
N ALA A 211 26.29 -16.33 19.57
CA ALA A 211 26.62 -14.97 19.18
C ALA A 211 25.60 -14.40 18.15
N THR A 212 25.23 -15.16 17.13
CA THR A 212 24.25 -14.72 16.10
C THR A 212 22.86 -14.52 16.70
N LEU A 213 22.45 -15.41 17.62
CA LEU A 213 21.17 -15.24 18.36
C LEU A 213 21.19 -14.02 19.27
N TYR A 214 22.36 -13.71 19.87
CA TYR A 214 22.54 -12.52 20.70
C TYR A 214 22.49 -11.23 19.88
N GLU A 215 23.12 -11.21 18.70
CA GLU A 215 23.06 -10.09 17.76
C GLU A 215 21.61 -9.80 17.32
N TYR A 216 20.83 -10.84 17.00
CA TYR A 216 19.41 -10.69 16.67
C TYR A 216 18.59 -10.18 17.85
N TRP A 217 18.85 -10.68 19.07
CA TRP A 217 18.18 -10.19 20.27
C TRP A 217 18.50 -8.71 20.55
N LEU A 218 19.75 -8.31 20.35
CA LEU A 218 20.22 -6.93 20.52
C LEU A 218 19.57 -6.02 19.48
N PHE A 219 19.45 -6.46 18.23
CA PHE A 219 18.77 -5.75 17.17
C PHE A 219 17.28 -5.54 17.49
N PHE A 220 16.58 -6.57 17.97
CA PHE A 220 15.18 -6.42 18.40
C PHE A 220 15.02 -5.49 19.60
N LYS A 221 15.99 -5.45 20.52
CA LYS A 221 15.98 -4.46 21.60
C LYS A 221 16.17 -3.04 21.11
N LEU A 222 17.06 -2.83 20.14
CA LEU A 222 17.28 -1.51 19.53
C LEU A 222 16.07 -0.99 18.74
N LEU A 223 15.29 -1.88 18.14
CA LEU A 223 14.03 -1.51 17.47
C LEU A 223 12.89 -1.17 18.45
N ARG A 224 13.03 -1.50 19.74
CA ARG A 224 12.06 -1.20 20.79
C ARG A 224 12.30 0.17 21.47
N LEU A 225 13.42 0.81 21.20
CA LEU A 225 13.74 2.18 21.60
C LEU A 225 13.29 3.16 20.53
#